data_520b6c1866cea4ec536160ddf4dae821
#
_entry.id   520b6c1866cea4ec536160ddf4dae821
#
_cell.length_a   1.000
_cell.length_b   1.000
_cell.length_c   1.000
_cell.angle_alpha   90.00
_cell.angle_beta   90.00
_cell.angle_gamma   90.00
#
_symmetry.space_group_name_H-M   'P 1'
#
loop_
_entity.id
_entity.type
_entity.pdbx_description
1 polymer ?
#
loop_
_entity_poly.entity_id
_entity_poly.type
_entity_poly.pdbx_seq_one_letter_code
_entity_poly.pdbx_strand_id
1 'polypeptide(L)'
;MSIDYPVDNFVVFNNNGRGQITHDVDGIKNLCNPNVKKIHVTHMPANVGCSGAWNLIIKCFMKAPYWVISNHDVMYEPGFLEEMNTCAQDPEVGTVHGAGGGWDIFLVKDWLIQKYGLFDEALYPAYCEDLDFGVRFIHDDIKRVLDLKHDYYHGSKKNDYSDGSQTWRSEPAIANHIHLAHEINKRYLHKKWGEGWQAHVDEPTYKSPFNIEELPVSFTTWDLEMNRRKHLGF
;
A
#
# COMPACT_ATOMS: atom_id res chain seq x y z
N MET A 1 -9.37 -18.46 7.54
CA MET A 1 -9.28 -16.99 7.42
C MET A 1 -9.79 -16.40 8.72
N SER A 2 -8.94 -15.72 9.46
CA SER A 2 -9.26 -15.23 10.82
C SER A 2 -9.75 -13.77 10.81
N ILE A 3 -10.63 -13.40 9.85
CA ILE A 3 -11.26 -12.09 9.88
C ILE A 3 -12.34 -12.14 10.96
N ASP A 4 -12.09 -11.47 12.06
CA ASP A 4 -12.93 -11.42 13.26
C ASP A 4 -13.69 -10.10 13.40
N TYR A 5 -13.54 -9.19 12.43
CA TYR A 5 -14.17 -7.88 12.39
C TYR A 5 -15.01 -7.73 11.12
N PRO A 6 -16.18 -7.03 11.17
CA PRO A 6 -17.04 -6.85 10.00
C PRO A 6 -16.32 -6.15 8.84
N VAL A 7 -16.31 -6.80 7.68
CA VAL A 7 -15.71 -6.31 6.44
C VAL A 7 -16.77 -6.32 5.33
N ASP A 8 -16.98 -5.17 4.71
CA ASP A 8 -17.96 -5.06 3.62
C ASP A 8 -17.47 -5.75 2.35
N ASN A 9 -16.21 -5.55 2.00
CA ASN A 9 -15.59 -6.14 0.82
C ASN A 9 -14.21 -6.69 1.18
N PHE A 10 -14.02 -7.98 1.03
CA PHE A 10 -12.72 -8.63 1.08
C PHE A 10 -12.24 -8.89 -0.34
N VAL A 11 -11.10 -8.31 -0.70
CA VAL A 11 -10.59 -8.35 -2.06
C VAL A 11 -9.27 -9.10 -2.09
N VAL A 12 -9.22 -10.16 -2.87
CA VAL A 12 -7.98 -10.85 -3.20
C VAL A 12 -7.56 -10.44 -4.59
N PHE A 13 -6.44 -9.76 -4.67
CA PHE A 13 -5.88 -9.27 -5.92
C PHE A 13 -4.66 -10.12 -6.29
N ASN A 14 -4.89 -11.11 -7.15
CA ASN A 14 -3.80 -11.97 -7.62
C ASN A 14 -3.00 -11.27 -8.70
N ASN A 15 -1.86 -10.72 -8.28
CA ASN A 15 -0.93 -9.95 -9.13
C ASN A 15 0.11 -10.84 -9.83
N ASN A 16 -0.05 -12.14 -9.80
CA ASN A 16 0.87 -13.09 -10.44
C ASN A 16 0.51 -13.30 -11.92
N GLY A 17 1.07 -12.49 -12.79
CA GLY A 17 0.73 -12.42 -14.22
C GLY A 17 0.87 -13.67 -15.08
N ARG A 18 1.20 -14.85 -14.54
CA ARG A 18 1.38 -16.08 -15.34
C ARG A 18 0.75 -17.33 -14.76
N GLY A 19 -0.25 -17.21 -13.91
CA GLY A 19 -1.04 -18.39 -13.50
C GLY A 19 -0.30 -19.46 -12.69
N GLN A 20 0.92 -19.21 -12.25
CA GLN A 20 1.57 -20.02 -11.23
C GLN A 20 0.98 -19.65 -9.88
N ILE A 21 -0.26 -20.05 -9.69
CA ILE A 21 -0.91 -19.94 -8.40
C ILE A 21 -0.39 -21.10 -7.57
N THR A 22 0.47 -20.80 -6.62
CA THR A 22 0.91 -21.78 -5.63
C THR A 22 -0.17 -22.08 -4.60
N HIS A 23 -1.28 -21.32 -4.60
CA HIS A 23 -2.41 -21.47 -3.71
C HIS A 23 -3.73 -21.42 -4.48
N ASP A 24 -4.73 -22.15 -4.01
CA ASP A 24 -6.09 -22.12 -4.55
C ASP A 24 -6.77 -20.79 -4.20
N VAL A 25 -6.42 -19.73 -4.94
CA VAL A 25 -7.01 -18.40 -4.79
C VAL A 25 -8.50 -18.40 -5.14
N ASP A 26 -8.92 -19.27 -6.08
CA ASP A 26 -10.33 -19.40 -6.44
C ASP A 26 -11.15 -20.08 -5.33
N GLY A 27 -10.53 -20.97 -4.56
CA GLY A 27 -11.16 -21.57 -3.38
C GLY A 27 -11.55 -20.54 -2.33
N ILE A 28 -10.87 -19.38 -2.28
CA ILE A 28 -11.19 -18.29 -1.35
C ILE A 28 -12.62 -17.75 -1.58
N LYS A 29 -13.11 -17.75 -2.80
CA LYS A 29 -14.50 -17.34 -3.12
C LYS A 29 -15.55 -18.17 -2.38
N ASN A 30 -15.21 -19.41 -2.03
CA ASN A 30 -16.08 -20.36 -1.37
C ASN A 30 -15.94 -20.33 0.17
N LEU A 31 -15.04 -19.51 0.70
CA LEU A 31 -14.87 -19.38 2.13
C LEU A 31 -16.04 -18.62 2.74
N CYS A 32 -16.76 -19.27 3.62
CA CYS A 32 -17.78 -18.62 4.45
C CYS A 32 -17.12 -18.03 5.69
N ASN A 33 -17.14 -16.71 5.79
CA ASN A 33 -16.80 -16.02 7.03
C ASN A 33 -17.94 -15.06 7.35
N PRO A 34 -18.61 -15.19 8.51
CA PRO A 34 -19.79 -14.39 8.86
C PRO A 34 -19.49 -12.88 8.95
N ASN A 35 -18.23 -12.52 9.15
CA ASN A 35 -17.80 -11.13 9.22
C ASN A 35 -17.51 -10.52 7.83
N VAL A 36 -17.53 -11.29 6.75
CA VAL A 36 -17.25 -10.80 5.41
C VAL A 36 -18.52 -10.80 4.57
N LYS A 37 -19.00 -9.62 4.16
CA LYS A 37 -20.23 -9.51 3.37
C LYS A 37 -20.02 -9.95 1.92
N LYS A 38 -18.89 -9.58 1.30
CA LYS A 38 -18.57 -9.91 -0.09
C LYS A 38 -17.11 -10.26 -0.25
N ILE A 39 -16.84 -11.31 -1.02
CA ILE A 39 -15.49 -11.73 -1.39
C ILE A 39 -15.32 -11.49 -2.90
N HIS A 40 -14.27 -10.79 -3.26
CA HIS A 40 -13.87 -10.53 -4.64
C HIS A 40 -12.50 -11.14 -4.89
N VAL A 41 -12.39 -11.89 -5.97
CA VAL A 41 -11.10 -12.44 -6.44
C VAL A 41 -10.86 -11.96 -7.85
N THR A 42 -9.73 -11.31 -8.07
CA THR A 42 -9.33 -10.78 -9.38
C THR A 42 -7.95 -11.32 -9.74
N HIS A 43 -7.84 -11.88 -10.94
CA HIS A 43 -6.58 -12.34 -11.50
C HIS A 43 -6.10 -11.35 -12.56
N MET A 44 -4.87 -10.87 -12.39
CA MET A 44 -4.27 -9.96 -13.36
C MET A 44 -3.55 -10.76 -14.47
N PRO A 45 -3.65 -10.34 -15.72
CA PRO A 45 -2.95 -10.98 -16.83
C PRO A 45 -1.43 -10.76 -16.78
N ALA A 46 -0.99 -9.73 -16.06
CA ALA A 46 0.41 -9.40 -15.84
C ALA A 46 0.59 -8.83 -14.44
N ASN A 47 1.82 -8.88 -13.90
CA ASN A 47 2.15 -8.20 -12.67
C ASN A 47 2.12 -6.69 -12.91
N VAL A 48 1.31 -5.97 -12.15
CA VAL A 48 1.16 -4.50 -12.24
C VAL A 48 1.96 -3.76 -11.16
N GLY A 49 2.78 -4.47 -10.40
CA GLY A 49 3.54 -3.92 -9.27
C GLY A 49 2.69 -3.72 -8.01
N CYS A 50 3.34 -3.33 -6.92
CA CYS A 50 2.66 -3.03 -5.65
C CYS A 50 1.76 -1.80 -5.78
N SER A 51 2.30 -0.67 -6.21
CA SER A 51 1.53 0.57 -6.41
C SER A 51 0.32 0.37 -7.32
N GLY A 52 0.52 -0.33 -8.45
CA GLY A 52 -0.56 -0.62 -9.39
C GLY A 52 -1.66 -1.47 -8.78
N ALA A 53 -1.31 -2.49 -8.01
CA ALA A 53 -2.28 -3.35 -7.32
C ALA A 53 -3.06 -2.55 -6.26
N TRP A 54 -2.38 -1.76 -5.41
CA TRP A 54 -3.01 -0.93 -4.40
C TRP A 54 -3.95 0.10 -5.02
N ASN A 55 -3.49 0.78 -6.07
CA ASN A 55 -4.30 1.76 -6.79
C ASN A 55 -5.55 1.15 -7.43
N LEU A 56 -5.45 -0.04 -8.00
CA LEU A 56 -6.60 -0.72 -8.60
C LEU A 56 -7.64 -1.09 -7.55
N ILE A 57 -7.22 -1.55 -6.36
CA ILE A 57 -8.13 -1.82 -5.24
C ILE A 57 -8.85 -0.53 -4.83
N ILE A 58 -8.12 0.56 -4.63
CA ILE A 58 -8.68 1.87 -4.28
C ILE A 58 -9.69 2.33 -5.34
N LYS A 59 -9.30 2.29 -6.62
CA LYS A 59 -10.15 2.69 -7.75
C LYS A 59 -11.43 1.86 -7.88
N CYS A 60 -11.37 0.56 -7.56
CA CYS A 60 -12.55 -0.31 -7.59
C CYS A 60 -13.54 -0.01 -6.46
N PHE A 61 -13.08 0.57 -5.36
CA PHE A 61 -13.89 0.81 -4.16
C PHE A 61 -13.82 2.27 -3.67
N MET A 62 -13.93 3.23 -4.59
CA MET A 62 -13.77 4.67 -4.34
C MET A 62 -14.73 5.28 -3.30
N LYS A 63 -15.81 4.57 -2.96
CA LYS A 63 -16.77 5.04 -1.95
C LYS A 63 -16.47 4.53 -0.54
N ALA A 64 -15.41 3.75 -0.37
CA ALA A 64 -14.99 3.32 0.94
C ALA A 64 -14.37 4.51 1.69
N PRO A 65 -14.68 4.70 2.99
CA PRO A 65 -14.08 5.77 3.78
C PRO A 65 -12.60 5.54 4.06
N TYR A 66 -12.13 4.32 3.93
CA TYR A 66 -10.75 3.88 4.02
C TYR A 66 -10.58 2.50 3.41
N TRP A 67 -9.34 2.14 3.13
CA TRP A 67 -8.93 0.80 2.68
C TRP A 67 -7.91 0.25 3.65
N VAL A 68 -8.07 -1.02 4.04
CA VAL A 68 -7.01 -1.80 4.69
C VAL A 68 -6.34 -2.62 3.60
N ILE A 69 -5.08 -2.37 3.38
CA ILE A 69 -4.26 -3.06 2.39
C ILE A 69 -3.27 -3.94 3.13
N SER A 70 -3.19 -5.19 2.75
CA SER A 70 -2.33 -6.19 3.39
C SER A 70 -1.61 -7.03 2.36
N ASN A 71 -0.36 -7.34 2.62
CA ASN A 71 0.36 -8.38 1.90
C ASN A 71 -0.30 -9.76 2.16
N HIS A 72 -0.10 -10.69 1.24
CA HIS A 72 -0.72 -12.02 1.34
C HIS A 72 -0.11 -12.91 2.43
N ASP A 73 1.09 -12.60 2.89
CA ASP A 73 1.85 -13.30 3.92
C ASP A 73 1.75 -12.63 5.31
N VAL A 74 0.73 -11.80 5.51
CA VAL A 74 0.42 -11.18 6.79
C VAL A 74 -0.69 -11.96 7.51
N MET A 75 -0.46 -12.25 8.78
CA MET A 75 -1.48 -12.73 9.73
C MET A 75 -1.53 -11.77 10.91
N TYR A 76 -2.72 -11.48 11.39
CA TYR A 76 -2.93 -10.59 12.53
C TYR A 76 -3.73 -11.27 13.64
N GLU A 77 -3.50 -10.82 14.86
CA GLU A 77 -4.20 -11.29 16.04
C GLU A 77 -5.66 -10.84 16.06
N PRO A 78 -6.55 -11.57 16.77
CA PRO A 78 -7.91 -11.11 16.98
C PRO A 78 -7.95 -9.72 17.61
N GLY A 79 -8.85 -8.84 17.11
CA GLY A 79 -8.98 -7.46 17.54
C GLY A 79 -8.13 -6.45 16.75
N PHE A 80 -7.17 -6.90 15.95
CA PHE A 80 -6.31 -6.02 15.16
C PHE A 80 -7.10 -5.12 14.19
N LEU A 81 -8.05 -5.69 13.44
CA LEU A 81 -8.88 -4.93 12.50
C LEU A 81 -9.85 -3.97 13.20
N GLU A 82 -10.36 -4.36 14.37
CA GLU A 82 -11.20 -3.50 15.20
C GLU A 82 -10.42 -2.29 15.70
N GLU A 83 -9.18 -2.52 16.13
CA GLU A 83 -8.29 -1.43 16.57
C GLU A 83 -7.95 -0.48 15.42
N MET A 84 -7.62 -1.01 14.22
CA MET A 84 -7.42 -0.17 13.03
C MET A 84 -8.64 0.69 12.72
N ASN A 85 -9.84 0.10 12.76
CA ASN A 85 -11.08 0.85 12.55
C ASN A 85 -11.29 1.90 13.64
N THR A 86 -11.00 1.59 14.90
CA THR A 86 -11.13 2.54 16.02
C THR A 86 -10.21 3.74 15.82
N CYS A 87 -8.97 3.52 15.43
CA CYS A 87 -8.03 4.59 15.08
C CYS A 87 -8.53 5.43 13.89
N ALA A 88 -9.14 4.78 12.90
CA ALA A 88 -9.67 5.44 11.72
C ALA A 88 -10.90 6.34 12.01
N GLN A 89 -11.56 6.23 13.17
CA GLN A 89 -12.65 7.14 13.55
C GLN A 89 -12.14 8.56 13.88
N ASP A 90 -10.88 8.70 14.25
CA ASP A 90 -10.27 10.02 14.41
C ASP A 90 -10.15 10.71 13.04
N PRO A 91 -10.78 11.89 12.83
CA PRO A 91 -10.76 12.58 11.54
C PRO A 91 -9.37 13.05 11.12
N GLU A 92 -8.46 13.27 12.06
CA GLU A 92 -7.09 13.74 11.80
C GLU A 92 -6.16 12.61 11.36
N VAL A 93 -6.53 11.35 11.63
CA VAL A 93 -5.73 10.19 11.22
C VAL A 93 -5.82 10.01 9.72
N GLY A 94 -4.68 10.00 9.05
CA GLY A 94 -4.54 9.71 7.63
C GLY A 94 -4.21 8.25 7.34
N THR A 95 -3.31 7.67 8.15
CA THR A 95 -2.90 6.26 8.01
C THR A 95 -2.80 5.57 9.37
N VAL A 96 -3.05 4.26 9.37
CA VAL A 96 -2.84 3.37 10.52
C VAL A 96 -1.99 2.20 10.05
N HIS A 97 -0.94 1.87 10.80
CA HIS A 97 0.01 0.83 10.45
C HIS A 97 0.11 -0.21 11.58
N GLY A 98 0.59 -1.39 11.23
CA GLY A 98 1.05 -2.35 12.24
C GLY A 98 2.30 -1.83 12.97
N ALA A 99 2.82 -2.63 13.89
CA ALA A 99 3.97 -2.26 14.71
C ALA A 99 5.16 -1.80 13.86
N GLY A 100 5.77 -0.69 14.26
CA GLY A 100 6.92 -0.10 13.57
C GLY A 100 6.61 0.69 12.30
N GLY A 101 5.33 0.87 11.96
CA GLY A 101 4.91 1.71 10.82
C GLY A 101 5.15 1.11 9.44
N GLY A 102 5.29 -0.22 9.35
CA GLY A 102 5.45 -0.93 8.08
C GLY A 102 4.23 -0.80 7.15
N TRP A 103 4.46 -1.00 5.86
CA TRP A 103 3.43 -0.96 4.82
C TRP A 103 3.06 -2.35 4.30
N ASP A 104 3.37 -3.36 5.05
CA ASP A 104 2.97 -4.76 4.86
C ASP A 104 1.50 -5.00 5.23
N ILE A 105 1.00 -4.26 6.25
CA ILE A 105 -0.42 -4.07 6.54
C ILE A 105 -0.66 -2.64 7.01
N PHE A 106 -1.52 -1.91 6.29
CA PHE A 106 -1.84 -0.52 6.61
C PHE A 106 -3.26 -0.16 6.23
N LEU A 107 -3.79 0.85 6.90
CA LEU A 107 -5.02 1.53 6.54
C LEU A 107 -4.69 2.90 5.98
N VAL A 108 -5.32 3.28 4.89
CA VAL A 108 -5.26 4.63 4.32
C VAL A 108 -6.67 5.19 4.17
N LYS A 109 -6.86 6.44 4.61
CA LYS A 109 -8.15 7.15 4.54
C LYS A 109 -8.38 7.70 3.13
N ASP A 110 -9.65 7.77 2.73
CA ASP A 110 -10.03 8.27 1.41
C ASP A 110 -9.63 9.75 1.23
N TRP A 111 -9.82 10.59 2.25
CA TRP A 111 -9.45 12.01 2.18
C TRP A 111 -7.94 12.21 1.96
N LEU A 112 -7.08 11.30 2.46
CA LEU A 112 -5.65 11.36 2.23
C LEU A 112 -5.34 11.09 0.75
N ILE A 113 -5.99 10.09 0.17
CA ILE A 113 -5.89 9.79 -1.27
C ILE A 113 -6.45 10.94 -2.12
N GLN A 114 -7.56 11.56 -1.69
CA GLN A 114 -8.14 12.73 -2.37
C GLN A 114 -7.16 13.91 -2.38
N LYS A 115 -6.46 14.15 -1.28
CA LYS A 115 -5.53 15.27 -1.12
C LYS A 115 -4.19 15.04 -1.82
N TYR A 116 -3.59 13.86 -1.65
CA TYR A 116 -2.20 13.60 -2.07
C TYR A 116 -2.09 12.68 -3.29
N GLY A 117 -3.19 12.15 -3.78
CA GLY A 117 -3.23 11.27 -4.94
C GLY A 117 -2.98 9.81 -4.61
N LEU A 118 -2.95 9.01 -5.64
CA LEU A 118 -2.65 7.58 -5.60
C LEU A 118 -1.14 7.31 -5.50
N PHE A 119 -0.76 6.08 -5.20
CA PHE A 119 0.64 5.66 -5.19
C PHE A 119 1.27 5.80 -6.58
N ASP A 120 2.57 6.07 -6.62
CA ASP A 120 3.28 6.27 -7.89
C ASP A 120 3.59 4.92 -8.57
N GLU A 121 2.93 4.65 -9.69
CA GLU A 121 3.10 3.40 -10.45
C GLU A 121 4.42 3.34 -11.26
N ALA A 122 5.19 4.44 -11.31
CA ALA A 122 6.54 4.40 -11.85
C ALA A 122 7.53 3.64 -10.95
N LEU A 123 7.16 3.44 -9.68
CA LEU A 123 7.91 2.64 -8.70
C LEU A 123 7.57 1.15 -8.85
N TYR A 124 8.08 0.54 -9.91
CA TYR A 124 7.77 -0.82 -10.33
C TYR A 124 8.98 -1.75 -10.13
N PRO A 125 8.80 -3.03 -9.79
CA PRO A 125 7.54 -3.69 -9.41
C PRO A 125 7.17 -3.47 -7.94
N ALA A 126 8.11 -3.08 -7.09
CA ALA A 126 7.93 -2.87 -5.66
C ALA A 126 9.08 -2.05 -5.07
N TYR A 127 8.87 -1.61 -3.83
CA TYR A 127 9.73 -0.77 -2.99
C TYR A 127 9.78 0.70 -3.39
N CYS A 128 9.84 1.53 -2.36
CA CYS A 128 9.83 2.99 -2.40
C CYS A 128 8.47 3.64 -2.68
N GLU A 129 7.42 2.90 -2.98
CA GLU A 129 6.07 3.42 -3.17
C GLU A 129 5.48 4.04 -1.91
N ASP A 130 5.76 3.42 -0.79
CA ASP A 130 5.42 3.86 0.57
C ASP A 130 6.18 5.14 0.96
N LEU A 131 7.46 5.18 0.63
CA LEU A 131 8.33 6.30 0.88
C LEU A 131 7.91 7.52 0.06
N ASP A 132 7.65 7.34 -1.24
CA ASP A 132 7.13 8.39 -2.11
C ASP A 132 5.82 8.97 -1.58
N PHE A 133 4.90 8.09 -1.17
CA PHE A 133 3.62 8.51 -0.64
C PHE A 133 3.79 9.30 0.66
N GLY A 134 4.64 8.81 1.58
CA GLY A 134 4.94 9.47 2.85
C GLY A 134 5.54 10.87 2.70
N VAL A 135 6.42 11.05 1.71
CA VAL A 135 7.05 12.36 1.43
C VAL A 135 6.04 13.42 1.03
N ARG A 136 4.96 13.05 0.34
CA ARG A 136 3.95 14.01 -0.13
C ARG A 136 3.25 14.77 1.00
N PHE A 137 3.23 14.22 2.20
CA PHE A 137 2.59 14.84 3.37
C PHE A 137 3.51 14.99 4.58
N ILE A 138 4.84 14.91 4.35
CA ILE A 138 5.83 15.00 5.43
C ILE A 138 5.79 16.36 6.17
N HIS A 139 5.42 17.42 5.47
CA HIS A 139 5.33 18.76 6.04
C HIS A 139 3.94 19.14 6.57
N ASP A 140 2.98 18.25 6.40
CA ASP A 140 1.62 18.46 6.88
C ASP A 140 1.46 17.71 8.21
N ASP A 141 0.73 18.29 9.15
CA ASP A 141 0.40 17.66 10.43
C ASP A 141 -0.60 16.50 10.28
N ILE A 142 -0.23 15.53 9.45
CA ILE A 142 -1.04 14.33 9.25
C ILE A 142 -0.76 13.34 10.36
N LYS A 143 -1.77 13.04 11.13
CA LYS A 143 -1.66 12.04 12.19
C LYS A 143 -1.51 10.65 11.58
N ARG A 144 -0.43 9.98 11.94
CA ARG A 144 -0.14 8.59 11.60
C ARG A 144 -0.15 7.75 12.87
N VAL A 145 -0.85 6.64 12.86
CA VAL A 145 -0.79 5.67 13.95
C VAL A 145 0.18 4.57 13.53
N LEU A 146 1.28 4.42 14.24
CA LEU A 146 2.38 3.53 13.86
C LEU A 146 2.51 2.30 14.77
N ASP A 147 1.81 2.31 15.90
CA ASP A 147 1.84 1.24 16.89
C ASP A 147 0.43 0.90 17.33
N LEU A 148 -0.01 -0.30 16.97
CA LEU A 148 -1.23 -0.90 17.46
C LEU A 148 -0.91 -1.80 18.67
N LYS A 149 -1.89 -2.02 19.53
CA LYS A 149 -1.76 -2.89 20.70
C LYS A 149 -1.76 -4.37 20.32
N HIS A 150 -2.50 -4.70 19.27
CA HIS A 150 -2.58 -6.06 18.75
C HIS A 150 -1.42 -6.32 17.80
N ASP A 151 -0.88 -7.51 17.89
CA ASP A 151 0.25 -7.94 17.09
C ASP A 151 -0.16 -8.48 15.72
N TYR A 152 0.80 -8.54 14.82
CA TYR A 152 0.67 -9.22 13.55
C TYR A 152 1.95 -10.01 13.22
N TYR A 153 1.87 -10.87 12.22
CA TYR A 153 2.99 -11.65 11.69
C TYR A 153 3.14 -11.33 10.20
N HIS A 154 4.35 -11.01 9.78
CA HIS A 154 4.72 -10.89 8.39
C HIS A 154 5.63 -12.06 8.01
N GLY A 155 5.14 -12.92 7.12
CA GLY A 155 5.80 -14.20 6.86
C GLY A 155 5.84 -15.07 8.11
N SER A 156 7.05 -15.35 8.61
CA SER A 156 7.25 -16.19 9.81
C SER A 156 7.57 -15.40 11.08
N LYS A 157 7.64 -14.06 11.00
CA LYS A 157 8.09 -13.22 12.11
C LYS A 157 6.99 -12.32 12.64
N LYS A 158 6.91 -12.28 13.98
CA LYS A 158 5.98 -11.42 14.70
C LYS A 158 6.47 -9.96 14.64
N ASN A 159 5.57 -9.04 14.30
CA ASN A 159 5.84 -7.60 14.21
C ASN A 159 7.10 -7.25 13.41
N ASP A 160 7.39 -8.00 12.38
CA ASP A 160 8.56 -7.80 11.54
C ASP A 160 8.13 -7.34 10.14
N TYR A 161 8.21 -6.04 9.92
CA TYR A 161 7.92 -5.40 8.64
C TYR A 161 9.14 -5.39 7.69
N SER A 162 10.36 -5.60 8.17
CA SER A 162 11.57 -5.46 7.37
C SER A 162 12.06 -6.77 6.77
N ASP A 163 12.02 -7.86 7.53
CA ASP A 163 12.62 -9.14 7.18
C ASP A 163 11.60 -10.28 7.00
N GLY A 164 10.32 -10.00 7.20
CA GLY A 164 9.24 -10.99 7.12
C GLY A 164 8.91 -11.44 5.71
N SER A 165 9.13 -10.58 4.71
CA SER A 165 8.72 -10.82 3.32
C SER A 165 9.26 -12.13 2.74
N GLN A 166 8.34 -12.99 2.33
CA GLN A 166 8.68 -14.25 1.66
C GLN A 166 9.20 -14.02 0.23
N THR A 167 8.86 -12.91 -0.39
CA THR A 167 9.28 -12.55 -1.76
C THR A 167 10.80 -12.52 -1.91
N TRP A 168 11.51 -12.04 -0.89
CA TRP A 168 12.97 -12.00 -0.86
C TRP A 168 13.63 -13.35 -0.72
N ARG A 169 12.87 -14.36 -0.27
CA ARG A 169 13.40 -15.65 0.16
C ARG A 169 12.98 -16.80 -0.75
N SER A 170 11.96 -16.58 -1.60
CA SER A 170 11.35 -17.68 -2.35
C SER A 170 12.16 -18.14 -3.55
N GLU A 171 12.76 -17.19 -4.30
CA GLU A 171 13.59 -17.52 -5.49
C GLU A 171 14.71 -16.49 -5.71
N PRO A 172 15.97 -16.93 -5.91
CA PRO A 172 17.10 -16.03 -6.16
C PRO A 172 16.90 -15.09 -7.37
N ALA A 173 16.24 -15.56 -8.41
CA ALA A 173 15.97 -14.76 -9.60
C ALA A 173 15.00 -13.61 -9.31
N ILE A 174 13.95 -13.87 -8.52
CA ILE A 174 12.99 -12.85 -8.07
C ILE A 174 13.69 -11.88 -7.13
N ALA A 175 14.44 -12.38 -6.14
CA ALA A 175 15.18 -11.54 -5.22
C ALA A 175 16.13 -10.59 -5.93
N ASN A 176 16.93 -11.08 -6.90
CA ASN A 176 17.84 -10.24 -7.68
C ASN A 176 17.11 -9.18 -8.50
N HIS A 177 15.99 -9.55 -9.12
CA HIS A 177 15.17 -8.59 -9.87
C HIS A 177 14.62 -7.48 -8.98
N ILE A 178 14.15 -7.84 -7.80
CA ILE A 178 13.61 -6.90 -6.80
C ILE A 178 14.71 -5.98 -6.25
N HIS A 179 15.89 -6.52 -5.95
CA HIS A 179 17.02 -5.70 -5.54
C HIS A 179 17.41 -4.66 -6.58
N LEU A 180 17.51 -5.07 -7.85
CA LEU A 180 17.79 -4.15 -8.94
C LEU A 180 16.69 -3.08 -9.07
N ALA A 181 15.44 -3.47 -8.99
CA ALA A 181 14.32 -2.55 -9.03
C ALA A 181 14.35 -1.54 -7.87
N HIS A 182 14.66 -1.99 -6.65
CA HIS A 182 14.81 -1.12 -5.50
C HIS A 182 15.87 -0.03 -5.73
N GLU A 183 17.05 -0.38 -6.26
CA GLU A 183 18.08 0.59 -6.59
C GLU A 183 17.68 1.56 -7.71
N ILE A 184 16.92 1.10 -8.69
CA ILE A 184 16.35 1.96 -9.74
C ILE A 184 15.30 2.91 -9.14
N ASN A 185 14.41 2.40 -8.30
CA ASN A 185 13.36 3.17 -7.65
C ASN A 185 13.94 4.24 -6.71
N LYS A 186 15.00 3.93 -5.95
CA LYS A 186 15.73 4.93 -5.17
C LYS A 186 16.25 6.07 -6.04
N ARG A 187 16.89 5.75 -7.17
CA ARG A 187 17.39 6.78 -8.10
C ARG A 187 16.27 7.64 -8.67
N TYR A 188 15.11 7.04 -8.92
CA TYR A 188 13.92 7.78 -9.34
C TYR A 188 13.44 8.74 -8.23
N LEU A 189 13.39 8.28 -6.98
CA LEU A 189 13.02 9.13 -5.85
C LEU A 189 14.00 10.29 -5.65
N HIS A 190 15.32 10.05 -5.79
CA HIS A 190 16.30 11.12 -5.75
C HIS A 190 16.06 12.19 -6.82
N LYS A 191 15.68 11.78 -8.03
CA LYS A 191 15.31 12.74 -9.08
C LYS A 191 14.01 13.49 -8.76
N LYS A 192 13.06 12.78 -8.14
CA LYS A 192 11.72 13.32 -7.84
C LYS A 192 11.75 14.30 -6.66
N TRP A 193 12.52 13.97 -5.61
CA TRP A 193 12.51 14.70 -4.33
C TRP A 193 13.83 15.37 -3.97
N GLY A 194 14.87 15.19 -4.78
CA GLY A 194 16.19 15.79 -4.62
C GLY A 194 17.23 14.83 -4.07
N GLU A 195 18.50 15.20 -4.28
CA GLU A 195 19.64 14.46 -3.74
C GLU A 195 19.71 14.60 -2.21
N GLY A 196 20.18 13.56 -1.54
CA GLY A 196 20.30 13.54 -0.08
C GLY A 196 19.07 13.01 0.66
N TRP A 197 17.92 12.85 -0.02
CA TRP A 197 16.78 12.22 0.59
C TRP A 197 17.04 10.72 0.79
N GLN A 198 17.13 10.33 2.06
CA GLN A 198 17.19 8.94 2.46
C GLN A 198 15.91 8.61 3.23
N ALA A 199 15.26 7.55 2.81
CA ALA A 199 14.08 7.04 3.43
C ALA A 199 14.21 7.02 4.96
N HIS A 200 13.28 7.63 5.64
CA HIS A 200 13.07 7.66 7.09
C HIS A 200 13.79 8.75 7.92
N VAL A 201 14.73 9.51 7.38
CA VAL A 201 15.55 10.42 8.23
C VAL A 201 15.59 11.86 7.73
N ASP A 202 15.53 12.09 6.43
CA ASP A 202 15.79 13.41 5.88
C ASP A 202 14.57 14.00 5.16
N GLU A 203 14.40 15.31 5.33
CA GLU A 203 13.42 16.05 4.55
C GLU A 203 13.76 16.06 3.06
N PRO A 204 12.77 16.00 2.16
CA PRO A 204 13.03 16.09 0.74
C PRO A 204 13.68 17.45 0.42
N THR A 205 14.70 17.45 -0.42
CA THR A 205 15.37 18.69 -0.86
C THR A 205 14.42 19.57 -1.68
N TYR A 206 13.52 18.95 -2.45
CA TYR A 206 12.51 19.64 -3.23
C TYR A 206 11.17 19.68 -2.49
N LYS A 207 10.56 20.85 -2.45
CA LYS A 207 9.21 21.05 -1.89
C LYS A 207 8.12 20.50 -2.78
N SER A 208 8.42 20.27 -4.05
CA SER A 208 7.51 19.72 -5.05
C SER A 208 8.25 18.68 -5.89
N PRO A 209 7.54 17.68 -6.44
CA PRO A 209 8.15 16.66 -7.28
C PRO A 209 8.95 17.26 -8.43
N PHE A 210 10.17 16.79 -8.64
CA PHE A 210 11.09 17.22 -9.70
C PHE A 210 11.46 18.71 -9.65
N ASN A 211 11.30 19.34 -8.48
CA ASN A 211 11.53 20.78 -8.28
C ASN A 211 10.72 21.68 -9.23
N ILE A 212 9.51 21.27 -9.56
CA ILE A 212 8.60 22.04 -10.41
C ILE A 212 7.75 22.93 -9.52
N GLU A 213 8.02 24.25 -9.52
CA GLU A 213 7.35 25.21 -8.65
C GLU A 213 5.86 25.41 -9.00
N GLU A 214 5.51 25.29 -10.28
CA GLU A 214 4.13 25.38 -10.77
C GLU A 214 3.80 24.13 -11.58
N LEU A 215 3.21 23.15 -10.93
CA LEU A 215 2.55 22.08 -11.65
C LEU A 215 1.18 22.58 -12.09
N PRO A 216 0.82 22.49 -13.38
CA PRO A 216 -0.50 22.92 -13.90
C PRO A 216 -1.65 22.13 -13.25
N VAL A 217 -1.32 20.99 -12.67
CA VAL A 217 -2.15 20.23 -11.73
C VAL A 217 -1.22 19.88 -10.58
N SER A 218 -1.50 20.40 -9.39
CA SER A 218 -0.71 20.11 -8.20
C SER A 218 -0.61 18.59 -8.00
N PHE A 219 0.61 18.05 -7.89
CA PHE A 219 0.83 16.67 -7.50
C PHE A 219 0.24 16.37 -6.12
N THR A 220 0.00 17.41 -5.34
CA THR A 220 -0.60 17.35 -4.01
C THR A 220 -2.13 17.40 -4.05
N THR A 221 -2.73 17.80 -5.15
CA THR A 221 -4.19 17.94 -5.33
C THR A 221 -4.77 17.00 -6.39
N TRP A 222 -4.12 15.87 -6.63
CA TRP A 222 -4.68 14.84 -7.48
C TRP A 222 -5.87 14.22 -6.77
N ASP A 223 -7.06 14.47 -7.28
CA ASP A 223 -8.21 13.70 -6.88
C ASP A 223 -8.18 12.29 -7.52
N LEU A 224 -9.01 11.41 -7.01
CA LEU A 224 -9.10 10.05 -7.53
C LEU A 224 -9.45 9.99 -9.02
N GLU A 225 -10.27 10.94 -9.49
CA GLU A 225 -10.70 10.98 -10.87
C GLU A 225 -9.55 11.38 -11.81
N MET A 226 -8.75 12.38 -11.45
CA MET A 226 -7.60 12.80 -12.24
C MET A 226 -6.53 11.70 -12.30
N ASN A 227 -6.24 11.07 -11.18
CA ASN A 227 -5.34 9.93 -11.16
C ASN A 227 -5.88 8.78 -12.00
N ARG A 228 -7.17 8.48 -11.86
CA ARG A 228 -7.82 7.43 -12.65
C ARG A 228 -7.71 7.68 -14.14
N ARG A 229 -7.99 8.91 -14.61
CA ARG A 229 -7.84 9.27 -16.03
C ARG A 229 -6.41 9.07 -16.51
N LYS A 230 -5.45 9.60 -15.77
CA LYS A 230 -4.03 9.47 -16.12
C LYS A 230 -3.59 8.02 -16.24
N HIS A 231 -3.97 7.16 -15.28
CA HIS A 231 -3.59 5.76 -15.31
C HIS A 231 -4.34 4.93 -16.37
N LEU A 232 -5.48 5.41 -16.84
CA LEU A 232 -6.23 4.81 -17.93
C LEU A 232 -5.80 5.34 -19.31
N GLY A 233 -4.85 6.28 -19.37
CA GLY A 233 -4.34 6.85 -20.61
C GLY A 233 -5.28 7.87 -21.28
N PHE A 234 -6.15 8.51 -20.49
CA PHE A 234 -7.07 9.56 -20.95
C PHE A 234 -6.54 10.96 -20.66
#